data_800e8c85bbfbaf7a8d7ffd7d00471805
#
_entry.id   800e8c85bbfbaf7a8d7ffd7d00471805
#
_cell.length_a   1.000
_cell.length_b   1.000
_cell.length_c   1.000
_cell.angle_alpha   90.00
_cell.angle_beta   90.00
_cell.angle_gamma   90.00
#
_symmetry.space_group_name_H-M   'P 1'
#
loop_
_entity.id
_entity.type
_entity.pdbx_description
1 polymer ?
#
loop_
_entity_poly.entity_id
_entity_poly.type
_entity_poly.pdbx_seq_one_letter_code
_entity_poly.pdbx_strand_id
1 'polypeptide(L)'
;MTQLHATAVALDGIGVLIRGPSGSGKSDLALRLIDDGADLIADDRVELDTVDGKLHLTAPVTIRGLIEVRGIGLVNIGAVQDVPLALIVELKPRDKTERLPEVKEELIDG
;
A
#
# COMPACT_ATOMS: atom_id res chain seq x y z
N MET A 1 13.51 -5.60 11.21
CA MET A 1 12.23 -5.00 10.72
C MET A 1 12.52 -3.69 10.02
N THR A 2 11.98 -3.51 8.83
CA THR A 2 12.17 -2.29 8.04
C THR A 2 10.83 -1.58 7.89
N GLN A 3 10.83 -0.27 8.03
CA GLN A 3 9.63 0.54 7.84
C GLN A 3 9.79 1.40 6.61
N LEU A 4 8.79 1.39 5.73
CA LEU A 4 8.77 2.19 4.51
C LEU A 4 7.62 3.18 4.52
N HIS A 5 7.84 4.34 3.92
CA HIS A 5 6.78 5.31 3.66
C HIS A 5 6.06 4.89 2.38
N ALA A 6 5.01 4.11 2.55
CA ALA A 6 4.29 3.48 1.44
C ALA A 6 2.87 3.11 1.88
N THR A 7 2.09 2.63 0.94
CA THR A 7 0.75 2.11 1.20
C THR A 7 0.69 0.67 0.71
N ALA A 8 -0.06 -0.19 1.37
CA ALA A 8 -0.14 -1.60 1.00
C ALA A 8 -1.55 -2.14 1.15
N VAL A 9 -1.93 -2.99 0.22
CA VAL A 9 -3.21 -3.71 0.25
C VAL A 9 -2.97 -5.19 -0.04
N ALA A 10 -3.93 -6.01 0.33
CA ALA A 10 -3.92 -7.44 0.03
C ALA A 10 -4.98 -7.76 -1.01
N LEU A 11 -4.57 -8.44 -2.08
CA LEU A 11 -5.47 -8.95 -3.11
C LEU A 11 -5.36 -10.46 -3.09
N ASP A 12 -6.46 -11.14 -2.73
CA ASP A 12 -6.50 -12.60 -2.66
C ASP A 12 -5.35 -13.19 -1.85
N GLY A 13 -5.02 -12.57 -0.72
CA GLY A 13 -3.99 -13.05 0.19
C GLY A 13 -2.56 -12.69 -0.20
N ILE A 14 -2.36 -11.95 -1.29
CA ILE A 14 -1.04 -11.47 -1.68
C ILE A 14 -0.90 -9.98 -1.46
N GLY A 15 0.28 -9.57 -0.99
CA GLY A 15 0.56 -8.18 -0.64
C GLY A 15 1.02 -7.36 -1.84
N VAL A 16 0.39 -6.21 -2.02
CA VAL A 16 0.76 -5.22 -3.04
C VAL A 16 1.26 -3.98 -2.32
N LEU A 17 2.52 -3.64 -2.54
CA LEU A 17 3.14 -2.47 -1.94
C LEU A 17 3.10 -1.32 -2.95
N ILE A 18 2.50 -0.21 -2.57
CA ILE A 18 2.35 0.96 -3.43
C ILE A 18 3.31 2.04 -2.95
N ARG A 19 4.27 2.39 -3.78
CA ARG A 19 5.27 3.40 -3.49
C ARG A 19 5.11 4.61 -4.42
N GLY A 20 5.56 5.74 -3.95
CA GLY A 20 5.57 6.97 -4.72
C GLY A 20 5.75 8.17 -3.80
N PRO A 21 6.07 9.35 -4.36
CA PRO A 21 6.20 10.56 -3.55
C PRO A 21 4.87 10.98 -2.97
N SER A 22 4.91 11.84 -1.96
CA SER A 22 3.71 12.46 -1.40
C SER A 22 2.90 13.11 -2.51
N GLY A 23 1.59 12.89 -2.49
CA GLY A 23 0.72 13.46 -3.51
C GLY A 23 0.66 12.69 -4.81
N SER A 24 1.32 11.52 -4.91
CA SER A 24 1.29 10.71 -6.12
C SER A 24 0.01 9.89 -6.29
N GLY A 25 -0.83 9.82 -5.26
CA GLY A 25 -2.11 9.10 -5.33
C GLY A 25 -2.07 7.70 -4.74
N LYS A 26 -1.12 7.41 -3.84
CA LYS A 26 -1.00 6.08 -3.23
C LYS A 26 -2.28 5.68 -2.49
N SER A 27 -2.78 6.54 -1.62
CA SER A 27 -4.00 6.25 -0.86
C SER A 27 -5.24 6.18 -1.76
N ASP A 28 -5.30 7.00 -2.80
CA ASP A 28 -6.41 6.97 -3.76
C ASP A 28 -6.44 5.64 -4.52
N LEU A 29 -5.27 5.16 -4.95
CA LEU A 29 -5.20 3.85 -5.61
C LEU A 29 -5.60 2.73 -4.65
N ALA A 30 -5.10 2.78 -3.41
CA ALA A 30 -5.48 1.79 -2.40
C ALA A 30 -6.99 1.75 -2.18
N LEU A 31 -7.63 2.91 -2.06
CA LEU A 31 -9.07 2.99 -1.88
C LEU A 31 -9.84 2.37 -3.05
N ARG A 32 -9.36 2.58 -4.28
CA ARG A 32 -9.98 1.97 -5.46
C ARG A 32 -9.86 0.45 -5.43
N LEU A 33 -8.70 -0.05 -5.05
CA LEU A 33 -8.48 -1.49 -4.94
C LEU A 33 -9.33 -2.09 -3.83
N ILE A 34 -9.47 -1.39 -2.71
CA ILE A 34 -10.30 -1.82 -1.59
C ILE A 34 -11.78 -1.84 -2.00
N ASP A 35 -12.21 -0.85 -2.76
CA ASP A 35 -13.56 -0.81 -3.30
C ASP A 35 -13.85 -2.01 -4.23
N ASP A 36 -12.81 -2.51 -4.90
CA ASP A 36 -12.89 -3.69 -5.76
C ASP A 36 -12.66 -5.00 -5.02
N GLY A 37 -12.55 -4.99 -3.71
CA GLY A 37 -12.47 -6.20 -2.90
C GLY A 37 -11.13 -6.47 -2.23
N ALA A 38 -10.14 -5.58 -2.36
CA ALA A 38 -8.88 -5.73 -1.64
C ALA A 38 -9.06 -5.37 -0.17
N ASP A 39 -8.16 -5.88 0.68
CA ASP A 39 -8.11 -5.52 2.08
C ASP A 39 -6.96 -4.55 2.33
N LEU A 40 -7.14 -3.61 3.25
CA LEU A 40 -6.07 -2.71 3.65
C LEU A 40 -5.03 -3.47 4.46
N ILE A 41 -3.75 -3.25 4.17
CA ILE A 41 -2.65 -3.67 5.04
C ILE A 41 -2.19 -2.45 5.85
N ALA A 42 -1.77 -1.40 5.18
CA ALA A 42 -1.29 -0.18 5.83
C ALA A 42 -1.37 1.01 4.89
N ASP A 43 -1.60 2.18 5.45
CA ASP A 43 -1.55 3.45 4.72
C ASP A 43 -0.45 4.31 5.33
N ASP A 44 0.33 4.98 4.48
CA ASP A 44 1.40 5.89 4.85
C ASP A 44 2.68 5.22 5.35
N ARG A 45 2.60 4.20 6.18
CA ARG A 45 3.77 3.46 6.68
C ARG A 45 3.50 1.98 6.69
N VAL A 46 4.44 1.22 6.15
CA VAL A 46 4.37 -0.23 6.06
C VAL A 46 5.60 -0.81 6.74
N GLU A 47 5.40 -1.79 7.59
CA GLU A 47 6.49 -2.55 8.17
C GLU A 47 6.74 -3.81 7.35
N LEU A 48 8.01 -4.04 7.03
CA LEU A 48 8.47 -5.23 6.32
C LEU A 48 9.21 -6.11 7.30
N ASP A 49 8.83 -7.37 7.35
CA ASP A 49 9.50 -8.35 8.18
C ASP A 49 9.76 -9.61 7.36
N THR A 50 10.86 -10.30 7.68
CA THR A 50 11.19 -11.54 6.99
C THR A 50 10.69 -12.72 7.82
N VAL A 51 9.83 -13.53 7.20
CA VAL A 51 9.28 -14.73 7.81
C VAL A 51 9.55 -15.90 6.86
N ASP A 52 10.32 -16.86 7.30
CA ASP A 52 10.71 -18.03 6.49
C ASP A 52 11.33 -17.65 5.15
N GLY A 53 12.19 -16.62 5.15
CA GLY A 53 12.87 -16.16 3.96
C GLY A 53 12.04 -15.28 3.03
N LYS A 54 10.81 -14.96 3.40
CA LYS A 54 9.91 -14.13 2.59
C LYS A 54 9.58 -12.84 3.31
N LEU A 55 9.43 -11.76 2.55
CA LEU A 55 9.01 -10.48 3.10
C LEU A 55 7.50 -10.47 3.32
N HIS A 56 7.10 -10.07 4.51
CA HIS A 56 5.70 -9.90 4.88
C HIS A 56 5.43 -8.44 5.20
N LEU A 57 4.22 -8.00 4.88
CA LEU A 57 3.77 -6.63 5.07
C LEU A 57 2.81 -6.55 6.24
N THR A 58 3.00 -5.55 7.11
CA THR A 58 2.06 -5.28 8.19
C THR A 58 2.08 -3.77 8.49
N ALA A 59 1.10 -3.30 9.24
CA ALA A 59 1.04 -1.90 9.64
C ALA A 59 1.63 -1.71 11.03
N PRO A 60 2.30 -0.57 11.27
CA PRO A 60 2.60 -0.18 12.65
C PRO A 60 1.33 -0.16 13.49
N VAL A 61 1.43 -0.59 14.74
CA VAL A 61 0.27 -0.74 15.63
C VAL A 61 -0.54 0.56 15.74
N THR A 62 0.15 1.70 15.77
CA THR A 62 -0.50 3.01 15.97
C THR A 62 -1.38 3.47 14.82
N ILE A 63 -1.15 2.93 13.61
CA ILE A 63 -1.93 3.33 12.42
C ILE A 63 -2.69 2.17 11.79
N ARG A 64 -2.71 1.01 12.45
CA ARG A 64 -3.34 -0.19 11.92
C ARG A 64 -4.83 0.03 11.68
N GLY A 65 -5.26 -0.23 10.45
CA GLY A 65 -6.64 -0.08 10.04
C GLY A 65 -7.04 1.32 9.61
N LEU A 66 -6.15 2.30 9.74
CA LEU A 66 -6.46 3.69 9.38
C LEU A 66 -6.03 3.99 7.94
N ILE A 67 -6.91 4.67 7.21
CA ILE A 67 -6.60 5.16 5.87
C ILE A 67 -7.11 6.60 5.76
N GLU A 68 -6.33 7.44 5.09
CA GLU A 68 -6.74 8.82 4.83
C GLU A 68 -7.69 8.87 3.65
N VAL A 69 -8.88 9.45 3.88
CA VAL A 69 -9.86 9.69 2.84
C VAL A 69 -9.95 11.20 2.63
N ARG A 70 -9.62 11.62 1.41
CA ARG A 70 -9.60 13.04 1.07
C ARG A 70 -10.95 13.69 1.34
N GLY A 71 -10.93 14.79 2.07
CA GLY A 71 -12.15 15.51 2.45
C GLY A 71 -12.85 15.01 3.70
N ILE A 72 -12.46 13.83 4.20
CA ILE A 72 -13.06 13.23 5.40
C ILE A 72 -12.04 13.13 6.54
N GLY A 73 -10.79 12.75 6.23
CA GLY A 73 -9.74 12.56 7.20
C GLY A 73 -9.41 11.09 7.39
N LEU A 74 -8.93 10.73 8.57
CA LEU A 74 -8.57 9.34 8.87
C LEU A 74 -9.82 8.53 9.20
N VAL A 75 -9.96 7.40 8.53
CA VAL A 75 -11.08 6.48 8.72
C VAL A 75 -10.54 5.11 9.08
N ASN A 76 -11.12 4.47 10.08
CA ASN A 76 -10.75 3.11 10.45
C ASN A 76 -11.64 2.12 9.69
N ILE A 77 -11.02 1.35 8.80
CA ILE A 77 -11.74 0.34 8.01
C ILE A 77 -11.28 -1.07 8.33
N GLY A 78 -10.41 -1.22 9.34
CA GLY A 78 -9.78 -2.49 9.64
C GLY A 78 -8.64 -2.80 8.69
N ALA A 79 -7.84 -3.79 9.01
CA ALA A 79 -6.69 -4.17 8.19
C ALA A 79 -6.33 -5.63 8.40
N VAL A 80 -5.71 -6.23 7.38
CA VAL A 80 -5.09 -7.56 7.50
C VAL A 80 -3.60 -7.38 7.76
N GLN A 81 -2.97 -8.37 8.38
CA GLN A 81 -1.58 -8.30 8.83
C GLN A 81 -0.79 -9.49 8.31
N ASP A 82 0.52 -9.36 8.32
CA ASP A 82 1.46 -10.44 7.96
C ASP A 82 1.18 -11.04 6.59
N VAL A 83 0.97 -10.17 5.60
CA VAL A 83 0.66 -10.60 4.24
C VAL A 83 1.95 -10.70 3.44
N PRO A 84 2.20 -11.84 2.75
CA PRO A 84 3.42 -11.95 1.95
C PRO A 84 3.44 -10.94 0.81
N LEU A 85 4.57 -10.26 0.67
CA LEU A 85 4.78 -9.30 -0.42
C LEU A 85 4.95 -10.04 -1.74
N ALA A 86 4.16 -9.68 -2.75
CA ALA A 86 4.24 -10.29 -4.07
C ALA A 86 4.47 -9.26 -5.19
N LEU A 87 4.01 -8.03 -5.02
CA LEU A 87 4.05 -7.04 -6.09
C LEU A 87 4.36 -5.66 -5.53
N ILE A 88 5.23 -4.94 -6.21
CA ILE A 88 5.48 -3.53 -5.91
C ILE A 88 4.98 -2.69 -7.08
N VAL A 89 4.16 -1.69 -6.77
CA VAL A 89 3.67 -0.72 -7.73
C VAL A 89 4.30 0.63 -7.41
N GLU A 90 4.97 1.22 -8.36
CA GLU A 90 5.53 2.55 -8.19
C GLU A 90 4.71 3.59 -8.96
N LEU A 91 4.21 4.58 -8.23
CA LEU A 91 3.52 5.71 -8.82
C LEU A 91 4.52 6.84 -9.03
N LYS A 92 4.57 7.34 -10.25
CA LYS A 92 5.42 8.49 -10.57
C LYS A 92 4.65 9.79 -10.35
N PRO A 93 5.34 10.90 -10.06
CA PRO A 93 4.68 12.18 -9.96
C PRO A 93 3.93 12.50 -11.25
N ARG A 94 2.73 13.06 -11.09
CA ARG A 94 1.93 13.45 -12.25
C ARG A 94 2.57 14.67 -12.90
N ASP A 95 2.90 14.55 -14.19
CA ASP A 95 3.35 15.69 -15.00
C ASP A 95 2.13 16.51 -15.40
N LYS A 96 2.35 17.81 -15.68
CA LYS A 96 1.28 18.70 -16.13
C LYS A 96 0.65 18.27 -17.45
N THR A 97 1.39 17.56 -18.29
CA THR A 97 0.92 17.08 -19.58
C THR A 97 0.30 15.71 -19.54
N GLU A 98 0.44 15.01 -18.43
CA GLU A 98 -0.09 13.64 -18.28
C GLU A 98 -1.40 13.67 -17.51
N ARG A 99 -2.37 12.90 -18.00
CA ARG A 99 -3.68 12.80 -17.38
C ARG A 99 -3.75 11.72 -16.33
N LEU A 100 -2.93 10.69 -16.49
CA LEU A 100 -2.92 9.54 -15.59
C LEU A 100 -1.50 9.34 -15.06
N PRO A 101 -1.36 8.93 -13.79
CA PRO A 101 -0.05 8.58 -13.27
C PRO A 101 0.47 7.35 -13.99
N GLU A 102 1.77 7.34 -14.24
CA GLU A 102 2.43 6.16 -14.77
C GLU A 102 2.59 5.15 -13.64
N VAL A 103 2.24 3.90 -13.90
CA VAL A 103 2.36 2.82 -12.93
C VAL A 103 3.41 1.85 -13.43
N LYS A 104 4.39 1.57 -12.58
CA LYS A 104 5.43 0.60 -12.85
C LYS A 104 5.30 -0.55 -11.86
N GLU A 105 5.26 -1.78 -12.36
CA GLU A 105 5.09 -2.96 -11.54
C GLU A 105 6.37 -3.78 -11.49
N GLU A 106 6.67 -4.31 -10.30
CA GLU A 106 7.80 -5.20 -10.11
C GLU A 106 7.35 -6.40 -9.28
N LEU A 107 7.70 -7.59 -9.75
CA LEU A 107 7.47 -8.81 -8.97
C LEU A 107 8.65 -9.02 -8.03
N ILE A 108 8.35 -9.36 -6.80
CA ILE A 108 9.35 -9.62 -5.79
C ILE A 108 9.39 -11.10 -5.47
N ASP A 109 10.53 -11.72 -5.73
CA ASP A 109 10.80 -13.11 -5.35
C ASP A 109 11.31 -13.08 -3.92
N GLY A 110 10.39 -13.25 -3.02
CA GLY A 110 10.68 -13.03 -1.67
C GLY A 110 11.15 -14.07 -0.74
#